data_e8240c136437c5d4dfd16abf214f92db
#
_entry.id   e8240c136437c5d4dfd16abf214f92db
#
_cell.length_a   1.000
_cell.length_b   1.000
_cell.length_c   1.000
_cell.angle_alpha   90.00
_cell.angle_beta   90.00
_cell.angle_gamma   90.00
#
_symmetry.space_group_name_H-M   'P 1'
#
loop_
_entity.id
_entity.type
_entity.pdbx_description
1 polymer ?
#
loop_
_entity_poly.entity_id
_entity_poly.type
_entity_poly.pdbx_seq_one_letter_code
_entity_poly.pdbx_strand_id
1 'polypeptide(L)'
;MELSGNSICRTPKTPQRIEKKKRINTSSAKAKGRSLQQWVCQKISDLLGLPWGKDEMIASREMGQSGVDIRLIGEAKKQFPYSVECKYQESWSIPAWIHQAKTNQEKNMNWLLVIRKNRFDPIVVMDANHFFDLLLRLKEWDK
;
A
#
# COMPACT_ATOMS: atom_id res chain seq x y z
N MET A 1 -63.29 25.67 30.39
CA MET A 1 -62.34 25.51 29.28
C MET A 1 -60.95 25.33 29.83
N GLU A 2 -60.47 24.12 29.94
CA GLU A 2 -59.15 23.84 30.40
C GLU A 2 -58.18 23.75 29.21
N LEU A 3 -57.20 24.63 29.16
CA LEU A 3 -56.07 24.51 28.26
C LEU A 3 -55.07 23.56 28.89
N SER A 4 -55.05 22.30 28.42
CA SER A 4 -54.01 21.36 28.81
C SER A 4 -52.68 21.79 28.18
N GLY A 5 -51.83 22.37 29.03
CA GLY A 5 -50.45 22.68 28.62
C GLY A 5 -49.66 21.39 28.45
N ASN A 6 -49.37 21.03 27.20
CA ASN A 6 -48.39 19.99 26.91
C ASN A 6 -47.02 20.52 27.24
N SER A 7 -46.50 20.23 28.45
CA SER A 7 -45.11 20.46 28.77
C SER A 7 -44.30 19.35 28.08
N ILE A 8 -43.66 19.68 26.97
CA ILE A 8 -42.68 18.79 26.33
C ILE A 8 -41.44 18.81 27.21
N CYS A 9 -41.27 17.78 28.03
CA CYS A 9 -40.03 17.54 28.76
C CYS A 9 -38.91 17.22 27.77
N ARG A 10 -38.13 18.19 27.38
CA ARG A 10 -36.90 17.95 26.61
C ARG A 10 -35.86 17.45 27.60
N THR A 11 -35.61 16.14 27.60
CA THR A 11 -34.45 15.59 28.25
C THR A 11 -33.19 16.20 27.62
N PRO A 12 -32.26 16.72 28.41
CA PRO A 12 -31.00 17.24 27.85
C PRO A 12 -30.27 16.06 27.17
N LYS A 13 -30.03 16.18 25.87
CA LYS A 13 -29.16 15.24 25.14
C LYS A 13 -27.79 15.30 25.78
N THR A 14 -27.39 14.22 26.42
CA THR A 14 -26.00 14.04 26.90
C THR A 14 -25.06 14.33 25.74
N PRO A 15 -24.08 15.23 25.89
CA PRO A 15 -23.15 15.50 24.82
C PRO A 15 -22.42 14.20 24.48
N GLN A 16 -22.63 13.71 23.27
CA GLN A 16 -21.87 12.56 22.76
C GLN A 16 -20.41 12.97 22.77
N ARG A 17 -19.62 12.26 23.58
CA ARG A 17 -18.18 12.40 23.61
C ARG A 17 -17.66 12.08 22.21
N ILE A 18 -17.32 13.11 21.44
CA ILE A 18 -16.63 12.95 20.17
C ILE A 18 -15.28 12.32 20.51
N GLU A 19 -15.16 11.03 20.30
CA GLU A 19 -13.85 10.37 20.36
C GLU A 19 -12.95 11.04 19.32
N LYS A 20 -12.01 11.84 19.80
CA LYS A 20 -10.95 12.40 18.95
C LYS A 20 -10.20 11.21 18.36
N LYS A 21 -10.36 10.97 17.07
CA LYS A 21 -9.51 10.04 16.31
C LYS A 21 -8.07 10.36 16.67
N LYS A 22 -7.39 9.42 17.33
CA LYS A 22 -5.98 9.53 17.70
C LYS A 22 -5.21 9.88 16.44
N ARG A 23 -4.68 11.10 16.32
CA ARG A 23 -3.81 11.50 15.21
C ARG A 23 -2.60 10.56 15.24
N ILE A 24 -2.44 9.76 14.19
CA ILE A 24 -1.26 8.92 14.01
C ILE A 24 -0.07 9.87 13.94
N ASN A 25 0.91 9.65 14.82
CA ASN A 25 2.14 10.43 14.80
C ASN A 25 2.81 10.24 13.42
N THR A 26 3.18 11.34 12.76
CA THR A 26 3.80 11.34 11.42
C THR A 26 5.06 10.46 11.37
N SER A 27 5.86 10.43 12.44
CA SER A 27 7.05 9.57 12.54
C SER A 27 6.69 8.08 12.54
N SER A 28 5.59 7.68 13.19
CA SER A 28 5.09 6.31 13.19
C SER A 28 4.58 5.89 11.80
N ALA A 29 3.87 6.78 11.10
CA ALA A 29 3.40 6.52 9.73
C ALA A 29 4.57 6.32 8.75
N LYS A 30 5.62 7.14 8.85
CA LYS A 30 6.85 6.99 8.07
C LYS A 30 7.59 5.69 8.37
N ALA A 31 7.68 5.30 9.64
CA ALA A 31 8.30 4.04 10.04
C ALA A 31 7.55 2.83 9.50
N LYS A 32 6.22 2.84 9.53
CA LYS A 32 5.38 1.79 8.95
C LYS A 32 5.56 1.67 7.43
N GLY A 33 5.55 2.79 6.71
CA GLY A 33 5.81 2.82 5.27
C GLY A 33 7.19 2.24 4.92
N ARG A 34 8.22 2.64 5.65
CA ARG A 34 9.57 2.11 5.48
C ARG A 34 9.63 0.60 5.76
N SER A 35 8.99 0.14 6.82
CA SER A 35 8.97 -1.29 7.16
C SER A 35 8.33 -2.14 6.04
N LEU A 36 7.27 -1.64 5.41
CA LEU A 36 6.65 -2.34 4.29
C LEU A 36 7.55 -2.37 3.05
N GLN A 37 8.20 -1.27 2.73
CA GLN A 37 9.17 -1.23 1.62
C GLN A 37 10.34 -2.21 1.85
N GLN A 38 10.87 -2.27 3.05
CA GLN A 38 11.94 -3.22 3.41
C GLN A 38 11.46 -4.67 3.33
N TRP A 39 10.23 -4.94 3.77
CA TRP A 39 9.62 -6.24 3.65
C TRP A 39 9.49 -6.67 2.17
N VAL A 40 9.07 -5.77 1.28
CA VAL A 40 8.99 -6.02 -0.16
C VAL A 40 10.39 -6.26 -0.75
N CYS A 41 11.38 -5.46 -0.38
CA CYS A 41 12.77 -5.67 -0.81
C CYS A 41 13.28 -7.07 -0.42
N GLN A 42 12.98 -7.51 0.80
CA GLN A 42 13.36 -8.85 1.26
C GLN A 42 12.67 -9.95 0.45
N LYS A 43 11.39 -9.78 0.13
CA LYS A 43 10.65 -10.75 -0.71
C LYS A 43 11.21 -10.84 -2.13
N ILE A 44 11.55 -9.72 -2.73
CA ILE A 44 12.19 -9.71 -4.05
C ILE A 44 13.58 -10.33 -4.00
N SER A 45 14.35 -10.00 -2.96
CA SER A 45 15.68 -10.58 -2.70
C SER A 45 15.61 -12.11 -2.60
N ASP A 46 14.67 -12.63 -1.82
CA ASP A 46 14.48 -14.08 -1.65
C ASP A 46 14.07 -14.76 -2.97
N LEU A 47 13.20 -14.08 -3.75
CA LEU A 47 12.75 -14.59 -5.04
C LEU A 47 13.87 -14.69 -6.07
N LEU A 48 14.72 -13.66 -6.14
CA LEU A 48 15.76 -13.52 -7.18
C LEU A 48 17.12 -14.10 -6.75
N GLY A 49 17.32 -14.33 -5.45
CA GLY A 49 18.64 -14.72 -4.93
C GLY A 49 19.67 -13.59 -5.01
N LEU A 50 19.24 -12.33 -4.98
CA LEU A 50 20.07 -11.14 -5.05
C LEU A 50 19.97 -10.35 -3.74
N PRO A 51 21.05 -9.77 -3.21
CA PRO A 51 21.00 -8.97 -2.00
C PRO A 51 20.21 -7.67 -2.21
N TRP A 52 19.64 -7.14 -1.13
CA TRP A 52 19.01 -5.83 -1.13
C TRP A 52 19.67 -4.89 -0.11
N GLY A 53 19.67 -3.61 -0.40
CA GLY A 53 20.26 -2.57 0.43
C GLY A 53 20.50 -1.30 -0.36
N LYS A 54 21.03 -0.27 0.31
CA LYS A 54 21.22 1.07 -0.26
C LYS A 54 22.01 1.06 -1.58
N ASP A 55 23.06 0.27 -1.66
CA ASP A 55 23.98 0.21 -2.81
C ASP A 55 23.75 -1.05 -3.68
N GLU A 56 22.69 -1.78 -3.43
CA GLU A 56 22.36 -3.01 -4.15
C GLU A 56 21.40 -2.78 -5.33
N MET A 57 21.22 -3.79 -6.15
CA MET A 57 20.27 -3.74 -7.28
C MET A 57 18.81 -3.65 -6.84
N ILE A 58 18.52 -4.05 -5.61
CA ILE A 58 17.21 -3.96 -4.96
C ILE A 58 17.34 -3.02 -3.77
N ALA A 59 16.63 -1.92 -3.76
CA ALA A 59 16.66 -0.97 -2.66
C ALA A 59 15.30 -0.30 -2.43
N SER A 60 14.99 0.01 -1.18
CA SER A 60 13.89 0.91 -0.87
C SER A 60 14.28 2.34 -1.23
N ARG A 61 13.34 3.10 -1.79
CA ARG A 61 13.57 4.52 -2.07
C ARG A 61 13.61 5.31 -0.76
N GLU A 62 14.48 6.30 -0.70
CA GLU A 62 14.55 7.20 0.45
C GLU A 62 13.28 8.05 0.55
N MET A 63 12.86 8.33 1.77
CA MET A 63 11.67 9.14 2.04
C MET A 63 11.79 10.54 1.43
N GLY A 64 10.72 11.01 0.79
CA GLY A 64 10.65 12.32 0.17
C GLY A 64 11.13 12.37 -1.29
N GLN A 65 11.64 11.29 -1.84
CA GLN A 65 11.94 11.18 -3.27
C GLN A 65 10.69 10.80 -4.07
N SER A 66 10.55 11.37 -5.26
CA SER A 66 9.48 11.02 -6.21
C SER A 66 9.78 9.72 -6.96
N GLY A 67 8.75 9.08 -7.48
CA GLY A 67 8.82 7.86 -8.29
C GLY A 67 8.43 6.61 -7.50
N VAL A 68 8.89 5.45 -7.96
CA VAL A 68 8.59 4.15 -7.36
C VAL A 68 9.21 3.98 -5.97
N ASP A 69 8.54 3.24 -5.11
CA ASP A 69 9.03 3.00 -3.74
C ASP A 69 10.18 2.00 -3.67
N ILE A 70 10.25 1.08 -4.62
CA ILE A 70 11.33 0.10 -4.73
C ILE A 70 12.17 0.40 -5.97
N ARG A 71 13.44 0.69 -5.77
CA ARG A 71 14.40 0.88 -6.86
C ARG A 71 14.96 -0.46 -7.30
N LEU A 72 14.80 -0.77 -8.58
CA LEU A 72 15.36 -1.97 -9.21
C LEU A 72 16.26 -1.56 -10.36
N ILE A 73 17.46 -2.11 -10.40
CA ILE A 73 18.45 -1.87 -11.46
C ILE A 73 19.10 -3.19 -11.92
N GLY A 74 19.66 -3.18 -13.11
CA GLY A 74 20.44 -4.29 -13.65
C GLY A 74 19.62 -5.57 -13.75
N GLU A 75 20.19 -6.66 -13.27
CA GLU A 75 19.59 -8.01 -13.33
C GLU A 75 18.29 -8.11 -12.54
N ALA A 76 18.19 -7.42 -11.39
CA ALA A 76 16.96 -7.37 -10.60
C ALA A 76 15.79 -6.79 -11.39
N LYS A 77 16.03 -5.73 -12.17
CA LYS A 77 15.02 -5.11 -13.02
C LYS A 77 14.58 -6.03 -14.16
N LYS A 78 15.49 -6.81 -14.72
CA LYS A 78 15.18 -7.77 -15.80
C LYS A 78 14.33 -8.94 -15.29
N GLN A 79 14.68 -9.48 -14.13
CA GLN A 79 14.01 -10.65 -13.56
C GLN A 79 12.70 -10.32 -12.86
N PHE A 80 12.56 -9.09 -12.36
CA PHE A 80 11.37 -8.59 -11.68
C PHE A 80 10.94 -7.25 -12.28
N PRO A 81 10.28 -7.24 -13.45
CA PRO A 81 9.96 -6.02 -14.19
C PRO A 81 8.72 -5.32 -13.63
N TYR A 82 8.75 -4.93 -12.36
CA TYR A 82 7.64 -4.28 -11.66
C TYR A 82 8.04 -2.97 -11.03
N SER A 83 7.21 -1.95 -11.27
CA SER A 83 7.24 -0.67 -10.55
C SER A 83 6.33 -0.80 -9.33
N VAL A 84 6.93 -0.91 -8.14
CA VAL A 84 6.22 -1.21 -6.91
C VAL A 84 5.89 0.06 -6.14
N GLU A 85 4.62 0.22 -5.81
CA GLU A 85 4.10 1.23 -4.88
C GLU A 85 3.69 0.54 -3.58
N CYS A 86 4.10 1.09 -2.44
CA CYS A 86 3.80 0.53 -1.11
C CYS A 86 2.93 1.48 -0.30
N LYS A 87 1.86 0.99 0.29
CA LYS A 87 0.94 1.75 1.15
C LYS A 87 0.67 1.02 2.46
N TYR A 88 1.10 1.60 3.54
CA TYR A 88 0.80 1.11 4.90
C TYR A 88 -0.11 2.12 5.59
N GLN A 89 -1.42 1.95 5.47
CA GLN A 89 -2.44 2.85 6.03
C GLN A 89 -3.64 2.06 6.55
N GLU A 90 -4.31 2.60 7.56
CA GLU A 90 -5.51 1.99 8.14
C GLU A 90 -6.75 2.19 7.25
N SER A 91 -6.87 3.35 6.61
CA SER A 91 -7.93 3.64 5.64
C SER A 91 -7.39 3.52 4.22
N TRP A 92 -8.06 2.77 3.37
CA TRP A 92 -7.61 2.48 2.02
C TRP A 92 -8.33 3.31 0.96
N SER A 93 -7.53 3.92 0.08
CA SER A 93 -7.97 4.63 -1.12
C SER A 93 -7.44 3.93 -2.36
N ILE A 94 -7.85 2.69 -2.58
CA ILE A 94 -7.29 1.82 -3.63
C ILE A 94 -7.32 2.44 -5.02
N PRO A 95 -8.43 3.05 -5.51
CA PRO A 95 -8.42 3.68 -6.83
C PRO A 95 -7.38 4.79 -6.99
N ALA A 96 -7.21 5.64 -5.98
CA ALA A 96 -6.20 6.70 -6.00
C ALA A 96 -4.77 6.13 -5.99
N TRP A 97 -4.53 5.08 -5.23
CA TRP A 97 -3.22 4.43 -5.15
C TRP A 97 -2.87 3.68 -6.43
N ILE A 98 -3.84 3.07 -7.10
CA ILE A 98 -3.66 2.47 -8.43
C ILE A 98 -3.27 3.56 -9.44
N HIS A 99 -3.94 4.72 -9.39
CA HIS A 99 -3.60 5.84 -10.25
C HIS A 99 -2.15 6.31 -10.01
N GLN A 100 -1.74 6.41 -8.75
CA GLN A 100 -0.36 6.77 -8.39
C GLN A 100 0.65 5.72 -8.88
N ALA A 101 0.35 4.43 -8.69
CA ALA A 101 1.21 3.34 -9.15
C ALA A 101 1.39 3.37 -10.67
N LYS A 102 0.32 3.61 -11.43
CA LYS A 102 0.37 3.76 -12.89
C LYS A 102 1.15 5.01 -13.31
N THR A 103 0.99 6.14 -12.60
CA THR A 103 1.71 7.39 -12.89
C THR A 103 3.21 7.23 -12.68
N ASN A 104 3.62 6.49 -11.64
CA ASN A 104 5.02 6.24 -11.31
C ASN A 104 5.61 5.05 -12.08
N GLN A 105 4.83 4.36 -12.87
CA GLN A 105 5.25 3.18 -13.62
C GLN A 105 6.40 3.53 -14.59
N GLU A 106 7.50 2.82 -14.45
CA GLU A 106 8.64 2.95 -15.35
C GLU A 106 8.38 2.27 -16.70
N LYS A 107 9.06 2.74 -17.73
CA LYS A 107 8.92 2.21 -19.08
C LYS A 107 9.29 0.72 -19.12
N ASN A 108 8.48 -0.08 -19.82
CA ASN A 108 8.63 -1.54 -19.97
C ASN A 108 8.50 -2.32 -18.66
N MET A 109 7.91 -1.71 -17.63
CA MET A 109 7.61 -2.36 -16.36
C MET A 109 6.10 -2.40 -16.12
N ASN A 110 5.64 -3.36 -15.32
CA ASN A 110 4.26 -3.43 -14.87
C ASN A 110 4.13 -2.75 -13.52
N TRP A 111 3.02 -2.08 -13.25
CA TRP A 111 2.74 -1.54 -11.94
C TRP A 111 2.33 -2.66 -10.97
N LEU A 112 2.72 -2.51 -9.72
CA LEU A 112 2.36 -3.40 -8.62
C LEU A 112 2.10 -2.57 -7.37
N LEU A 113 0.97 -2.76 -6.73
CA LEU A 113 0.62 -2.07 -5.49
C LEU A 113 0.62 -3.07 -4.34
N VAL A 114 1.41 -2.81 -3.30
CA VAL A 114 1.45 -3.60 -2.07
C VAL A 114 0.84 -2.79 -0.94
N ILE A 115 -0.20 -3.33 -0.33
CA ILE A 115 -1.00 -2.64 0.69
C ILE A 115 -0.95 -3.41 2.00
N ARG A 116 -0.83 -2.70 3.09
CA ARG A 116 -0.94 -3.24 4.44
C ARG A 116 -1.65 -2.26 5.38
N LYS A 117 -2.31 -2.79 6.39
CA LYS A 117 -2.74 -2.08 7.60
C LYS A 117 -2.37 -2.90 8.84
N ASN A 118 -2.53 -2.31 10.03
CA ASN A 118 -2.24 -3.01 11.27
C ASN A 118 -3.06 -4.31 11.39
N ARG A 119 -2.42 -5.37 11.87
CA ARG A 119 -3.03 -6.69 12.06
C ARG A 119 -3.63 -7.30 10.79
N PHE A 120 -3.10 -6.90 9.64
CA PHE A 120 -3.54 -7.37 8.34
C PHE A 120 -2.32 -7.78 7.51
N ASP A 121 -2.35 -8.96 6.94
CA ASP A 121 -1.27 -9.42 6.08
C ASP A 121 -1.17 -8.57 4.81
N PRO A 122 0.04 -8.31 4.31
CA PRO A 122 0.20 -7.57 3.07
C PRO A 122 -0.52 -8.24 1.91
N ILE A 123 -1.19 -7.44 1.10
CA ILE A 123 -1.84 -7.88 -0.13
C ILE A 123 -1.25 -7.18 -1.34
N VAL A 124 -1.36 -7.81 -2.49
CA VAL A 124 -0.96 -7.27 -3.78
C VAL A 124 -2.20 -6.90 -4.59
N VAL A 125 -2.17 -5.73 -5.21
CA VAL A 125 -3.13 -5.29 -6.23
C VAL A 125 -2.38 -5.13 -7.54
N MET A 126 -2.88 -5.78 -8.59
CA MET A 126 -2.27 -5.75 -9.92
C MET A 126 -3.35 -5.75 -10.99
N ASP A 127 -2.94 -5.47 -12.22
CA ASP A 127 -3.82 -5.58 -13.39
C ASP A 127 -4.30 -7.02 -13.58
N ALA A 128 -5.61 -7.21 -13.77
CA ALA A 128 -6.21 -8.54 -13.88
C ALA A 128 -5.73 -9.28 -15.13
N ASN A 129 -5.60 -8.60 -16.27
CA ASN A 129 -5.08 -9.23 -17.48
C ASN A 129 -3.64 -9.71 -17.28
N HIS A 130 -2.81 -8.89 -16.63
CA HIS A 130 -1.45 -9.26 -16.31
C HIS A 130 -1.37 -10.49 -15.38
N PHE A 131 -2.24 -10.56 -14.38
CA PHE A 131 -2.33 -11.72 -13.48
C PHE A 131 -2.63 -13.02 -14.26
N PHE A 132 -3.61 -13.00 -15.16
CA PHE A 132 -3.92 -14.17 -15.98
C PHE A 132 -2.81 -14.51 -16.97
N ASP A 133 -2.11 -13.52 -17.52
CA ASP A 133 -0.94 -13.75 -18.37
C ASP A 133 0.19 -14.46 -17.62
N LEU A 134 0.42 -14.11 -16.34
CA LEU A 134 1.38 -14.81 -15.48
C LEU A 134 1.00 -16.28 -15.27
N LEU A 135 -0.28 -16.54 -15.00
CA LEU A 135 -0.76 -17.93 -14.82
C LEU A 135 -0.62 -18.74 -16.12
N LEU A 136 -0.89 -18.12 -17.27
CA LEU A 136 -0.71 -18.76 -18.55
C LEU A 136 0.75 -19.16 -18.81
N ARG A 137 1.70 -18.29 -18.49
CA ARG A 137 3.15 -18.59 -18.61
C ARG A 137 3.55 -19.73 -17.67
N LEU A 138 3.07 -19.75 -16.43
CA LEU A 138 3.33 -20.86 -15.49
C LEU A 138 2.82 -22.18 -16.05
N LYS A 139 1.66 -22.21 -16.69
CA LYS A 139 1.08 -23.40 -17.30
C LYS A 139 1.91 -23.92 -18.50
N GLU A 140 2.58 -23.03 -19.23
CA GLU A 140 3.48 -23.40 -20.32
C GLU A 140 4.79 -24.01 -19.80
N TRP A 141 5.25 -23.63 -18.61
CA TRP A 141 6.45 -24.18 -17.98
C TRP A 141 6.27 -25.63 -17.48
N ASP A 142 5.05 -26.00 -17.11
CA ASP A 142 4.72 -27.37 -16.59
C ASP A 142 4.52 -28.39 -17.72
N LYS A 143 4.70 -28.00 -18.96
CA LYS A 143 4.72 -28.89 -20.14
C LYS A 143 6.16 -29.31 -20.46
#